data_604b7e4223a4b7b7bb622cc09568a449
#
_entry.id   604b7e4223a4b7b7bb622cc09568a449
#
_cell.length_a   1.000
_cell.length_b   1.000
_cell.length_c   1.000
_cell.angle_alpha   90.00
_cell.angle_beta   90.00
_cell.angle_gamma   90.00
#
_symmetry.space_group_name_H-M   'P 1'
#
loop_
_entity.id
_entity.type
_entity.pdbx_description
1 polymer ?
#
loop_
_entity_poly.entity_id
_entity_poly.type
_entity_poly.pdbx_seq_one_letter_code
_entity_poly.pdbx_strand_id
1 'polypeptide(L)'
;MEGSSEAALDQHIASLQRQIRDNGVTYNVYADAGGLQRPWALDLFPMIVSPGDWAQIEAGVLQRARLLNAVLADLYGPRDLLKRALLPAALVQGHPGYLRAMQGVQPAGGTWLHIVAFDLAHGPDGRWWVVGQRTQAPSGLGYLLENRIAIARQFPKAFAGMKVQRLAASYRALMDGIKRMAPEGANARIALLTPGPYNETYFEHAYLARYLGLTLVEGSDLTVRDQRLYLKTLSGLEPVHALIKRLDDEWLDPLELRSDSRLGVPGLLQVLRAGNL
;
A
#
# COMPACT_ATOMS: atom_id res chain seq x y z
N MET A 1 -16.67 -0.68 -29.63
CA MET A 1 -15.85 0.46 -30.12
C MET A 1 -15.77 0.47 -31.67
N GLU A 2 -16.77 0.00 -32.30
CA GLU A 2 -16.89 0.11 -33.76
C GLU A 2 -17.26 1.56 -34.09
N GLY A 3 -16.38 2.28 -34.79
CA GLY A 3 -16.67 3.60 -35.37
C GLY A 3 -15.81 4.80 -34.88
N SER A 4 -14.81 4.61 -34.03
CA SER A 4 -13.87 5.70 -33.75
C SER A 4 -12.86 5.82 -34.88
N SER A 5 -12.79 6.99 -35.53
CA SER A 5 -11.77 7.26 -36.56
C SER A 5 -10.37 7.26 -35.86
N GLU A 6 -9.33 6.96 -36.65
CA GLU A 6 -7.93 7.02 -36.18
C GLU A 6 -7.61 8.39 -35.55
N ALA A 7 -8.07 9.48 -36.15
CA ALA A 7 -7.94 10.83 -35.61
C ALA A 7 -8.62 11.02 -34.24
N ALA A 8 -9.73 10.34 -33.96
CA ALA A 8 -10.39 10.41 -32.67
C ALA A 8 -9.60 9.64 -31.60
N LEU A 9 -8.98 8.52 -31.96
CA LEU A 9 -8.09 7.78 -31.04
C LEU A 9 -6.85 8.59 -30.69
N ASP A 10 -6.22 9.23 -31.66
CA ASP A 10 -5.08 10.13 -31.44
C ASP A 10 -5.42 11.28 -30.49
N GLN A 11 -6.62 11.85 -30.61
CA GLN A 11 -7.10 12.87 -29.69
C GLN A 11 -7.24 12.33 -28.25
N HIS A 12 -7.77 11.12 -28.07
CA HIS A 12 -7.87 10.47 -26.76
C HIS A 12 -6.50 10.21 -26.16
N ILE A 13 -5.56 9.69 -26.95
CA ILE A 13 -4.17 9.44 -26.51
C ILE A 13 -3.51 10.76 -26.07
N ALA A 14 -3.59 11.81 -26.91
CA ALA A 14 -3.02 13.11 -26.56
C ALA A 14 -3.66 13.74 -25.32
N SER A 15 -4.98 13.57 -25.15
CA SER A 15 -5.72 14.02 -23.97
C SER A 15 -5.28 13.27 -22.71
N LEU A 16 -5.17 11.94 -22.78
CA LEU A 16 -4.70 11.09 -21.69
C LEU A 16 -3.29 11.46 -21.25
N GLN A 17 -2.36 11.61 -22.21
CA GLN A 17 -0.98 12.00 -21.94
C GLN A 17 -0.87 13.39 -21.30
N ARG A 18 -1.68 14.37 -21.75
CA ARG A 18 -1.75 15.68 -21.10
C ARG A 18 -2.23 15.55 -19.66
N GLN A 19 -3.32 14.84 -19.42
CA GLN A 19 -3.86 14.63 -18.07
C GLN A 19 -2.83 14.00 -17.11
N ILE A 20 -2.09 12.97 -17.56
CA ILE A 20 -1.03 12.33 -16.79
C ILE A 20 0.06 13.34 -16.42
N ARG A 21 0.50 14.17 -17.37
CA ARG A 21 1.52 15.22 -17.11
C ARG A 21 0.99 16.30 -16.18
N ASP A 22 -0.21 16.81 -16.42
CA ASP A 22 -0.81 17.90 -15.65
C ASP A 22 -1.08 17.49 -14.20
N ASN A 23 -1.40 16.22 -13.97
CA ASN A 23 -1.57 15.65 -12.64
C ASN A 23 -0.24 15.29 -11.97
N GLY A 24 0.89 15.42 -12.66
CA GLY A 24 2.23 15.13 -12.12
C GLY A 24 2.45 13.66 -11.80
N VAL A 25 1.79 12.76 -12.53
CA VAL A 25 1.93 11.31 -12.29
C VAL A 25 3.31 10.84 -12.74
N THR A 26 4.12 10.42 -11.78
CA THR A 26 5.52 10.01 -12.03
C THR A 26 5.85 8.72 -11.31
N TYR A 27 6.82 8.00 -11.88
CA TYR A 27 7.54 6.91 -11.22
C TYR A 27 9.03 7.14 -11.49
N ASN A 28 9.72 7.76 -10.52
CA ASN A 28 11.08 8.23 -10.71
C ASN A 28 12.08 7.32 -10.02
N VAL A 29 12.87 6.57 -10.80
CA VAL A 29 14.01 5.81 -10.28
C VAL A 29 15.23 6.72 -10.23
N TYR A 30 15.45 7.36 -9.09
CA TYR A 30 16.57 8.32 -8.92
C TYR A 30 17.96 7.68 -8.93
N ALA A 31 18.05 6.34 -8.82
CA ALA A 31 19.31 5.61 -8.97
C ALA A 31 19.83 5.54 -10.41
N ASP A 32 18.99 5.81 -11.41
CA ASP A 32 19.37 5.85 -12.82
C ASP A 32 19.83 7.26 -13.20
N ALA A 33 21.10 7.44 -13.54
CA ALA A 33 21.69 8.72 -13.92
C ALA A 33 21.04 9.41 -15.15
N GLY A 34 20.17 8.71 -15.90
CA GLY A 34 19.33 9.23 -16.99
C GLY A 34 17.85 9.31 -16.67
N GLY A 35 17.44 9.05 -15.42
CA GLY A 35 16.05 8.72 -15.07
C GLY A 35 15.23 9.83 -14.46
N LEU A 36 15.65 11.09 -14.51
CA LEU A 36 14.87 12.22 -14.03
C LEU A 36 13.59 12.36 -14.88
N GLN A 37 12.45 12.09 -14.27
CA GLN A 37 11.10 12.25 -14.81
C GLN A 37 10.74 11.24 -15.91
N ARG A 38 10.56 9.98 -15.53
CA ARG A 38 9.80 9.06 -16.38
C ARG A 38 8.32 9.39 -16.26
N PRO A 39 7.67 9.90 -17.33
CA PRO A 39 6.23 10.07 -17.32
C PRO A 39 5.58 8.69 -17.14
N TRP A 40 4.53 8.64 -16.35
CA TRP A 40 3.74 7.42 -16.17
C TRP A 40 3.12 7.00 -17.51
N ALA A 41 3.51 5.84 -18.01
CA ALA A 41 2.95 5.29 -19.24
C ALA A 41 1.63 4.58 -18.91
N LEU A 42 0.53 5.08 -19.47
CA LEU A 42 -0.79 4.47 -19.32
C LEU A 42 -1.37 4.17 -20.70
N ASP A 43 -1.73 2.91 -20.92
CA ASP A 43 -2.41 2.50 -22.13
C ASP A 43 -3.85 3.06 -22.17
N LEU A 44 -4.28 3.49 -23.34
CA LEU A 44 -5.64 3.99 -23.54
C LEU A 44 -6.70 2.90 -23.33
N PHE A 45 -6.37 1.65 -23.66
CA PHE A 45 -7.27 0.51 -23.58
C PHE A 45 -6.96 -0.35 -22.37
N PRO A 46 -7.75 -0.22 -21.28
CA PRO A 46 -7.53 -1.02 -20.08
C PRO A 46 -7.93 -2.47 -20.32
N MET A 47 -7.26 -3.38 -19.64
CA MET A 47 -7.71 -4.77 -19.53
C MET A 47 -9.07 -4.82 -18.84
N ILE A 48 -10.03 -5.49 -19.48
CA ILE A 48 -11.37 -5.68 -18.95
C ILE A 48 -11.46 -7.07 -18.33
N VAL A 49 -11.69 -7.10 -17.00
CA VAL A 49 -11.90 -8.34 -16.25
C VAL A 49 -13.40 -8.57 -16.11
N SER A 50 -13.89 -9.72 -16.54
CA SER A 50 -15.31 -10.08 -16.44
C SER A 50 -15.73 -10.29 -14.96
N PRO A 51 -17.02 -10.16 -14.62
CA PRO A 51 -17.52 -10.46 -13.28
C PRO A 51 -17.20 -11.91 -12.84
N GLY A 52 -17.23 -12.88 -13.77
CA GLY A 52 -16.91 -14.27 -13.49
C GLY A 52 -15.43 -14.47 -13.15
N ASP A 53 -14.54 -13.90 -13.96
CA ASP A 53 -13.10 -13.90 -13.69
C ASP A 53 -12.78 -13.21 -12.37
N TRP A 54 -13.42 -12.06 -12.13
CA TRP A 54 -13.20 -11.32 -10.89
C TRP A 54 -13.61 -12.12 -9.66
N ALA A 55 -14.75 -12.82 -9.70
CA ALA A 55 -15.20 -13.67 -8.59
C ALA A 55 -14.18 -14.80 -8.29
N GLN A 56 -13.61 -15.41 -9.34
CA GLN A 56 -12.56 -16.42 -9.18
C GLN A 56 -11.28 -15.83 -8.59
N ILE A 57 -10.82 -14.69 -9.11
CA ILE A 57 -9.65 -13.98 -8.61
C ILE A 57 -9.85 -13.62 -7.13
N GLU A 58 -10.97 -12.97 -6.80
CA GLU A 58 -11.28 -12.53 -5.44
C GLU A 58 -11.27 -13.69 -4.45
N ALA A 59 -11.94 -14.79 -4.77
CA ALA A 59 -11.93 -15.98 -3.91
C ALA A 59 -10.52 -16.53 -3.67
N GLY A 60 -9.69 -16.62 -4.72
CA GLY A 60 -8.32 -17.11 -4.63
C GLY A 60 -7.39 -16.20 -3.83
N VAL A 61 -7.44 -14.87 -4.07
CA VAL A 61 -6.58 -13.93 -3.34
C VAL A 61 -7.00 -13.77 -1.88
N LEU A 62 -8.30 -13.83 -1.57
CA LEU A 62 -8.79 -13.83 -0.19
C LEU A 62 -8.34 -15.05 0.58
N GLN A 63 -8.39 -16.24 -0.02
CA GLN A 63 -7.88 -17.46 0.60
C GLN A 63 -6.40 -17.33 0.95
N ARG A 64 -5.57 -16.84 0.00
CA ARG A 64 -4.13 -16.62 0.22
C ARG A 64 -3.84 -15.57 1.29
N ALA A 65 -4.56 -14.45 1.27
CA ALA A 65 -4.40 -13.40 2.28
C ALA A 65 -4.71 -13.93 3.69
N ARG A 66 -5.78 -14.70 3.85
CA ARG A 66 -6.12 -15.36 5.13
C ARG A 66 -5.06 -16.34 5.58
N LEU A 67 -4.53 -17.16 4.65
CA LEU A 67 -3.43 -18.08 4.95
C LEU A 67 -2.18 -17.33 5.43
N LEU A 68 -1.76 -16.30 4.70
CA LEU A 68 -0.59 -15.49 5.07
C LEU A 68 -0.79 -14.79 6.42
N ASN A 69 -1.97 -14.27 6.69
CA ASN A 69 -2.31 -13.69 7.99
C ASN A 69 -2.21 -14.73 9.12
N ALA A 70 -2.70 -15.95 8.90
CA ALA A 70 -2.62 -17.03 9.89
C ALA A 70 -1.16 -17.48 10.12
N VAL A 71 -0.34 -17.53 9.06
CA VAL A 71 1.10 -17.82 9.16
C VAL A 71 1.81 -16.76 10.00
N LEU A 72 1.56 -15.46 9.76
CA LEU A 72 2.14 -14.39 10.57
C LEU A 72 1.69 -14.47 12.02
N ALA A 73 0.40 -14.75 12.28
CA ALA A 73 -0.12 -14.93 13.63
C ALA A 73 0.57 -16.08 14.38
N ASP A 74 0.86 -17.18 13.70
CA ASP A 74 1.61 -18.30 14.27
C ASP A 74 3.08 -17.93 14.51
N LEU A 75 3.75 -17.34 13.54
CA LEU A 75 5.19 -17.02 13.60
C LEU A 75 5.52 -15.99 14.71
N TYR A 76 4.65 -15.00 14.91
CA TYR A 76 4.81 -14.01 15.99
C TYR A 76 4.12 -14.42 17.29
N GLY A 77 3.37 -15.52 17.29
CA GLY A 77 2.66 -16.08 18.43
C GLY A 77 3.24 -17.44 18.87
N PRO A 78 2.47 -18.53 18.78
CA PRO A 78 2.82 -19.85 19.30
C PRO A 78 3.97 -20.54 18.57
N ARG A 79 4.24 -20.22 17.31
CA ARG A 79 5.29 -20.78 16.45
C ARG A 79 5.14 -22.31 16.22
N ASP A 80 3.91 -22.79 16.09
CA ASP A 80 3.64 -24.21 15.90
C ASP A 80 4.11 -24.73 14.54
N LEU A 81 4.12 -23.88 13.51
CA LEU A 81 4.70 -24.21 12.20
C LEU A 81 6.20 -24.54 12.31
N LEU A 82 6.94 -23.80 13.14
CA LEU A 82 8.36 -24.05 13.39
C LEU A 82 8.57 -25.27 14.29
N LYS A 83 7.81 -25.40 15.41
CA LYS A 83 7.91 -26.53 16.35
C LYS A 83 7.62 -27.87 15.66
N ARG A 84 6.67 -27.87 14.73
CA ARG A 84 6.28 -29.05 13.97
C ARG A 84 7.12 -29.26 12.71
N ALA A 85 8.15 -28.45 12.50
CA ALA A 85 9.02 -28.49 11.31
C ALA A 85 8.27 -28.39 9.94
N LEU A 86 7.10 -27.73 9.94
CA LEU A 86 6.34 -27.45 8.71
C LEU A 86 6.95 -26.29 7.91
N LEU A 87 7.65 -25.40 8.61
CA LEU A 87 8.49 -24.37 8.00
C LEU A 87 9.90 -24.48 8.60
N PRO A 88 10.96 -24.46 7.78
CA PRO A 88 12.34 -24.42 8.28
C PRO A 88 12.60 -23.14 9.04
N ALA A 89 13.10 -23.25 10.30
CA ALA A 89 13.39 -22.08 11.13
C ALA A 89 14.37 -21.11 10.47
N ALA A 90 15.34 -21.61 9.71
CA ALA A 90 16.32 -20.78 9.00
C ALA A 90 15.66 -19.83 7.97
N LEU A 91 14.58 -20.23 7.31
CA LEU A 91 13.86 -19.39 6.35
C LEU A 91 13.15 -18.22 7.05
N VAL A 92 12.67 -18.43 8.28
CA VAL A 92 11.93 -17.42 9.02
C VAL A 92 12.90 -16.53 9.84
N GLN A 93 13.69 -17.17 10.73
CA GLN A 93 14.53 -16.45 11.68
C GLN A 93 15.79 -15.83 11.03
N GLY A 94 16.23 -16.36 9.90
CA GLY A 94 17.32 -15.80 9.09
C GLY A 94 16.87 -14.71 8.12
N HIS A 95 15.57 -14.51 7.94
CA HIS A 95 15.06 -13.47 7.04
C HIS A 95 15.12 -12.09 7.69
N PRO A 96 15.67 -11.06 7.03
CA PRO A 96 15.82 -9.72 7.60
C PRO A 96 14.48 -9.05 7.95
N GLY A 97 13.39 -9.40 7.25
CA GLY A 97 12.04 -8.92 7.56
C GLY A 97 11.37 -9.58 8.77
N TYR A 98 12.03 -10.55 9.44
CA TYR A 98 11.50 -11.11 10.68
C TYR A 98 11.90 -10.24 11.88
N LEU A 99 10.95 -9.46 12.39
CA LEU A 99 11.18 -8.50 13.48
C LEU A 99 11.11 -9.20 14.85
N ARG A 100 12.23 -9.68 15.34
CA ARG A 100 12.31 -10.40 16.64
C ARG A 100 11.72 -9.61 17.80
N ALA A 101 11.87 -8.29 17.79
CA ALA A 101 11.34 -7.38 18.81
C ALA A 101 9.80 -7.38 18.90
N MET A 102 9.13 -7.88 17.86
CA MET A 102 7.67 -7.96 17.77
C MET A 102 7.11 -9.33 18.18
N GLN A 103 7.97 -10.27 18.61
CA GLN A 103 7.53 -11.59 19.08
C GLN A 103 6.60 -11.46 20.30
N GLY A 104 5.42 -12.06 20.23
CA GLY A 104 4.42 -12.04 21.28
C GLY A 104 3.53 -10.79 21.30
N VAL A 105 3.80 -9.80 20.46
CA VAL A 105 2.92 -8.63 20.29
C VAL A 105 1.68 -9.04 19.53
N GLN A 106 0.51 -8.66 20.04
CA GLN A 106 -0.77 -8.93 19.39
C GLN A 106 -1.27 -7.65 18.70
N PRO A 107 -1.47 -7.65 17.39
CA PRO A 107 -2.01 -6.48 16.68
C PRO A 107 -3.48 -6.26 17.05
N ALA A 108 -3.91 -5.02 17.03
CA ALA A 108 -5.29 -4.65 17.24
C ALA A 108 -6.21 -5.39 16.24
N GLY A 109 -7.31 -5.96 16.74
CA GLY A 109 -8.25 -6.73 15.92
C GLY A 109 -7.73 -8.07 15.40
N GLY A 110 -6.53 -8.53 15.83
CA GLY A 110 -5.96 -9.82 15.42
C GLY A 110 -5.57 -9.90 13.94
N THR A 111 -5.47 -8.76 13.25
CA THR A 111 -5.08 -8.70 11.85
C THR A 111 -3.59 -8.38 11.74
N TRP A 112 -2.82 -9.29 11.17
CA TRP A 112 -1.37 -9.16 10.98
C TRP A 112 -1.01 -8.60 9.60
N LEU A 113 -1.87 -8.84 8.60
CA LEU A 113 -1.63 -8.47 7.22
C LEU A 113 -2.78 -7.58 6.72
N HIS A 114 -2.54 -6.27 6.60
CA HIS A 114 -3.57 -5.28 6.25
C HIS A 114 -3.66 -5.02 4.76
N ILE A 115 -2.53 -5.01 4.06
CA ILE A 115 -2.44 -4.76 2.62
C ILE A 115 -1.48 -5.78 2.02
N VAL A 116 -1.94 -6.46 0.97
CA VAL A 116 -1.15 -7.41 0.19
C VAL A 116 -1.42 -7.22 -1.29
N ALA A 117 -0.37 -7.27 -2.10
CA ALA A 117 -0.48 -7.25 -3.55
C ALA A 117 -0.19 -8.63 -4.12
N PHE A 118 -1.01 -9.05 -5.09
CA PHE A 118 -0.80 -10.27 -5.85
C PHE A 118 -0.60 -9.92 -7.32
N ASP A 119 0.45 -10.45 -7.92
CA ASP A 119 0.67 -10.41 -9.35
C ASP A 119 -0.04 -11.61 -9.97
N LEU A 120 -0.91 -11.35 -10.93
CA LEU A 120 -1.74 -12.37 -11.56
C LEU A 120 -1.42 -12.48 -13.04
N ALA A 121 -1.41 -13.70 -13.57
CA ALA A 121 -1.32 -13.96 -15.00
C ALA A 121 -2.54 -14.76 -15.46
N HIS A 122 -3.08 -14.38 -16.62
CA HIS A 122 -4.13 -15.14 -17.29
C HIS A 122 -3.46 -16.11 -18.27
N GLY A 123 -3.62 -17.41 -18.01
CA GLY A 123 -3.03 -18.46 -18.81
C GLY A 123 -3.80 -18.72 -20.11
N PRO A 124 -3.17 -19.38 -21.10
CA PRO A 124 -3.83 -19.77 -22.34
C PRO A 124 -4.95 -20.79 -22.14
N ASP A 125 -4.97 -21.45 -20.99
CA ASP A 125 -6.00 -22.38 -20.54
C ASP A 125 -7.23 -21.67 -19.92
N GLY A 126 -7.27 -20.33 -19.96
CA GLY A 126 -8.33 -19.53 -19.38
C GLY A 126 -8.30 -19.41 -17.86
N ARG A 127 -7.26 -19.92 -17.19
CA ARG A 127 -7.13 -19.86 -15.73
C ARG A 127 -6.27 -18.68 -15.28
N TRP A 128 -6.59 -18.17 -14.10
CA TRP A 128 -5.81 -17.14 -13.41
C TRP A 128 -4.80 -17.79 -12.47
N TRP A 129 -3.55 -17.34 -12.58
CA TRP A 129 -2.42 -17.83 -11.80
C TRP A 129 -1.84 -16.70 -10.95
N VAL A 130 -1.54 -16.98 -9.68
CA VAL A 130 -0.72 -16.08 -8.86
C VAL A 130 0.74 -16.34 -9.21
N VAL A 131 1.41 -15.34 -9.77
CA VAL A 131 2.82 -15.42 -10.16
C VAL A 131 3.75 -14.70 -9.19
N GLY A 132 3.21 -13.84 -8.33
CA GLY A 132 3.96 -13.14 -7.29
C GLY A 132 3.06 -12.60 -6.20
N GLN A 133 3.67 -12.29 -5.05
CA GLN A 133 2.98 -11.62 -3.94
C GLN A 133 3.93 -10.69 -3.20
N ARG A 134 3.40 -9.57 -2.73
CA ARG A 134 4.13 -8.56 -1.95
C ARG A 134 3.34 -8.21 -0.72
N THR A 135 3.97 -8.33 0.44
CA THR A 135 3.36 -8.08 1.75
C THR A 135 3.99 -6.89 2.46
N GLN A 136 5.14 -6.40 1.98
CA GLN A 136 5.85 -5.28 2.56
C GLN A 136 5.54 -4.00 1.79
N ALA A 137 4.77 -3.09 2.41
CA ALA A 137 4.38 -1.79 1.89
C ALA A 137 4.08 -1.77 0.37
N PRO A 138 3.23 -2.68 -0.17
CA PRO A 138 3.03 -2.77 -1.60
C PRO A 138 2.45 -1.47 -2.14
N SER A 139 3.05 -0.95 -3.23
CA SER A 139 2.57 0.22 -3.97
C SER A 139 1.51 -0.17 -4.99
N GLY A 140 0.79 0.84 -5.52
CA GLY A 140 -0.17 0.68 -6.60
C GLY A 140 -1.56 1.26 -6.33
N LEU A 141 -1.97 1.43 -5.06
CA LEU A 141 -3.31 1.92 -4.72
C LEU A 141 -3.57 3.33 -5.27
N GLY A 142 -2.60 4.24 -5.18
CA GLY A 142 -2.72 5.60 -5.71
C GLY A 142 -2.71 5.63 -7.24
N TYR A 143 -1.81 4.86 -7.85
CA TYR A 143 -1.77 4.71 -9.31
C TYR A 143 -3.06 4.08 -9.86
N LEU A 144 -3.59 3.03 -9.21
CA LEU A 144 -4.86 2.43 -9.57
C LEU A 144 -5.99 3.46 -9.63
N LEU A 145 -6.07 4.30 -8.60
CA LEU A 145 -7.13 5.31 -8.51
C LEU A 145 -6.98 6.36 -9.61
N GLU A 146 -5.77 6.88 -9.82
CA GLU A 146 -5.49 7.86 -10.89
C GLU A 146 -5.73 7.27 -12.28
N ASN A 147 -5.23 6.07 -12.56
CA ASN A 147 -5.46 5.37 -13.82
C ASN A 147 -6.96 5.20 -14.09
N ARG A 148 -7.73 4.79 -13.06
CA ARG A 148 -9.19 4.63 -13.16
C ARG A 148 -9.88 5.95 -13.51
N ILE A 149 -9.48 7.06 -12.90
CA ILE A 149 -10.04 8.39 -13.16
C ILE A 149 -9.67 8.85 -14.58
N ALA A 150 -8.41 8.68 -14.96
CA ALA A 150 -7.90 9.10 -16.26
C ALA A 150 -8.63 8.38 -17.42
N ILE A 151 -8.75 7.05 -17.34
CA ILE A 151 -9.44 6.24 -18.38
C ILE A 151 -10.95 6.49 -18.37
N ALA A 152 -11.59 6.62 -17.20
CA ALA A 152 -13.02 6.89 -17.12
C ALA A 152 -13.42 8.22 -17.81
N ARG A 153 -12.53 9.22 -17.78
CA ARG A 153 -12.73 10.50 -18.49
C ARG A 153 -12.65 10.36 -20.01
N GLN A 154 -11.82 9.44 -20.51
CA GLN A 154 -11.72 9.19 -21.95
C GLN A 154 -12.94 8.44 -22.49
N PHE A 155 -13.53 7.52 -21.72
CA PHE A 155 -14.61 6.64 -22.15
C PHE A 155 -15.82 6.63 -21.19
N PRO A 156 -16.45 7.79 -20.87
CA PRO A 156 -17.50 7.86 -19.84
C PRO A 156 -18.73 7.00 -20.18
N LYS A 157 -19.12 6.94 -21.44
CA LYS A 157 -20.27 6.13 -21.89
C LYS A 157 -19.99 4.63 -21.78
N ALA A 158 -18.76 4.18 -22.12
CA ALA A 158 -18.37 2.78 -22.00
C ALA A 158 -18.32 2.35 -20.53
N PHE A 159 -17.76 3.19 -19.63
CA PHE A 159 -17.75 2.93 -18.19
C PHE A 159 -19.17 2.79 -17.62
N ALA A 160 -20.09 3.67 -18.01
CA ALA A 160 -21.48 3.58 -17.57
C ALA A 160 -22.17 2.33 -18.10
N GLY A 161 -22.00 2.02 -19.39
CA GLY A 161 -22.60 0.87 -20.06
C GLY A 161 -22.10 -0.48 -19.51
N MET A 162 -20.82 -0.60 -19.22
CA MET A 162 -20.21 -1.80 -18.63
C MET A 162 -20.45 -1.93 -17.12
N LYS A 163 -21.06 -0.93 -16.48
CA LYS A 163 -21.28 -0.90 -15.03
C LYS A 163 -19.99 -1.18 -14.22
N VAL A 164 -18.89 -0.54 -14.61
CA VAL A 164 -17.58 -0.76 -14.00
C VAL A 164 -17.64 -0.50 -12.48
N GLN A 165 -17.14 -1.44 -11.69
CA GLN A 165 -17.15 -1.37 -10.23
C GLN A 165 -16.41 -0.13 -9.73
N ARG A 166 -17.02 0.61 -8.79
CA ARG A 166 -16.45 1.82 -8.20
C ARG A 166 -15.47 1.48 -7.08
N LEU A 167 -14.29 2.10 -7.11
CA LEU A 167 -13.24 1.87 -6.10
C LEU A 167 -13.49 2.61 -4.77
N ALA A 168 -14.27 3.67 -4.77
CA ALA A 168 -14.47 4.53 -3.58
C ALA A 168 -14.98 3.77 -2.34
N ALA A 169 -15.78 2.71 -2.53
CA ALA A 169 -16.26 1.88 -1.42
C ALA A 169 -15.11 1.10 -0.75
N SER A 170 -14.19 0.57 -1.55
CA SER A 170 -13.01 -0.17 -1.05
C SER A 170 -12.07 0.73 -0.26
N TYR A 171 -11.81 1.96 -0.74
CA TYR A 171 -10.97 2.92 -0.01
C TYR A 171 -11.61 3.39 1.29
N ARG A 172 -12.94 3.60 1.31
CA ARG A 172 -13.67 3.88 2.55
C ARG A 172 -13.57 2.72 3.54
N ALA A 173 -13.80 1.49 3.09
CA ALA A 173 -13.69 0.30 3.93
C ALA A 173 -12.28 0.12 4.52
N LEU A 174 -11.22 0.42 3.75
CA LEU A 174 -9.85 0.44 4.24
C LEU A 174 -9.68 1.46 5.37
N MET A 175 -10.13 2.71 5.17
CA MET A 175 -10.02 3.76 6.17
C MET A 175 -10.84 3.46 7.43
N ASP A 176 -12.05 2.95 7.26
CA ASP A 176 -12.89 2.53 8.38
C ASP A 176 -12.28 1.36 9.15
N GLY A 177 -11.61 0.45 8.44
CA GLY A 177 -10.83 -0.64 9.05
C GLY A 177 -9.72 -0.12 9.93
N ILE A 178 -8.89 0.80 9.43
CA ILE A 178 -7.78 1.41 10.18
C ILE A 178 -8.30 2.17 11.40
N LYS A 179 -9.35 2.97 11.24
CA LYS A 179 -9.96 3.71 12.36
C LYS A 179 -10.49 2.80 13.47
N ARG A 180 -11.08 1.66 13.11
CA ARG A 180 -11.57 0.70 14.13
C ARG A 180 -10.44 0.06 14.94
N MET A 181 -9.25 -0.03 14.39
CA MET A 181 -8.08 -0.60 15.08
C MET A 181 -7.34 0.45 15.91
N ALA A 182 -7.44 1.72 15.54
CA ALA A 182 -6.76 2.79 16.24
C ALA A 182 -7.38 3.03 17.63
N PRO A 183 -6.58 3.36 18.66
CA PRO A 183 -7.05 3.58 20.04
C PRO A 183 -8.18 4.61 20.18
N GLU A 184 -8.15 5.67 19.36
CA GLU A 184 -9.13 6.77 19.36
C GLU A 184 -10.31 6.56 18.40
N GLY A 185 -10.38 5.40 17.74
CA GLY A 185 -11.48 5.06 16.85
C GLY A 185 -11.73 6.10 15.75
N ALA A 186 -12.96 6.60 15.67
CA ALA A 186 -13.37 7.57 14.66
C ALA A 186 -12.57 8.89 14.69
N ASN A 187 -12.06 9.29 15.86
CA ASN A 187 -11.28 10.51 16.07
C ASN A 187 -9.78 10.30 15.86
N ALA A 188 -9.36 9.10 15.47
CA ALA A 188 -7.96 8.77 15.28
C ALA A 188 -7.30 9.68 14.23
N ARG A 189 -6.17 10.29 14.58
CA ARG A 189 -5.27 10.91 13.63
C ARG A 189 -4.45 9.81 12.97
N ILE A 190 -4.60 9.70 11.65
CA ILE A 190 -3.87 8.73 10.83
C ILE A 190 -2.85 9.48 9.99
N ALA A 191 -1.59 9.10 10.07
CA ALA A 191 -0.54 9.64 9.24
C ALA A 191 -0.07 8.63 8.18
N LEU A 192 0.47 9.12 7.07
CA LEU A 192 1.13 8.33 6.05
C LEU A 192 2.62 8.66 6.07
N LEU A 193 3.44 7.71 6.50
CA LEU A 193 4.89 7.84 6.59
C LEU A 193 5.54 7.52 5.25
N THR A 194 6.16 8.51 4.66
CA THR A 194 6.91 8.40 3.40
C THR A 194 8.41 8.48 3.64
N PRO A 195 9.25 7.80 2.83
CA PRO A 195 10.70 8.04 2.82
C PRO A 195 11.10 9.37 2.15
N GLY A 196 10.13 10.15 1.66
CA GLY A 196 10.37 11.46 1.06
C GLY A 196 10.40 11.47 -0.47
N PRO A 197 10.66 12.65 -1.07
CA PRO A 197 10.46 12.92 -2.49
C PRO A 197 11.45 12.18 -3.41
N TYR A 198 12.51 11.61 -2.86
CA TYR A 198 13.47 10.79 -3.61
C TYR A 198 13.05 9.33 -3.76
N ASN A 199 11.90 8.94 -3.20
CA ASN A 199 11.33 7.62 -3.42
C ASN A 199 10.59 7.57 -4.76
N GLU A 200 10.76 6.48 -5.51
CA GLU A 200 10.17 6.31 -6.85
C GLU A 200 8.64 6.38 -6.85
N THR A 201 7.98 6.01 -5.76
CA THR A 201 6.53 6.03 -5.60
C THR A 201 6.00 7.22 -4.80
N TYR A 202 6.80 8.29 -4.63
CA TYR A 202 6.40 9.46 -3.84
C TYR A 202 5.10 10.11 -4.34
N PHE A 203 4.88 10.14 -5.66
CA PHE A 203 3.61 10.58 -6.23
C PHE A 203 2.43 9.86 -5.56
N GLU A 204 2.50 8.53 -5.47
CA GLU A 204 1.44 7.71 -4.87
C GLU A 204 1.22 8.08 -3.39
N HIS A 205 2.29 8.31 -2.63
CA HIS A 205 2.19 8.66 -1.21
C HIS A 205 1.44 9.99 -1.02
N ALA A 206 1.84 11.01 -1.76
CA ALA A 206 1.21 12.33 -1.74
C ALA A 206 -0.24 12.28 -2.24
N TYR A 207 -0.48 11.50 -3.31
CA TYR A 207 -1.80 11.34 -3.90
C TYR A 207 -2.78 10.66 -2.93
N LEU A 208 -2.37 9.55 -2.31
CA LEU A 208 -3.18 8.82 -1.33
C LEU A 208 -3.43 9.66 -0.08
N ALA A 209 -2.42 10.35 0.44
CA ALA A 209 -2.58 11.22 1.59
C ALA A 209 -3.66 12.29 1.34
N ARG A 210 -3.60 12.95 0.17
CA ARG A 210 -4.59 13.95 -0.23
C ARG A 210 -5.99 13.34 -0.43
N TYR A 211 -6.07 12.19 -1.12
CA TYR A 211 -7.35 11.58 -1.44
C TYR A 211 -8.07 10.99 -0.22
N LEU A 212 -7.31 10.41 0.71
CA LEU A 212 -7.83 9.77 1.91
C LEU A 212 -7.93 10.73 3.12
N GLY A 213 -7.45 11.97 2.98
CA GLY A 213 -7.43 12.95 4.06
C GLY A 213 -6.42 12.60 5.17
N LEU A 214 -5.27 12.02 4.79
CA LEU A 214 -4.20 11.65 5.71
C LEU A 214 -3.16 12.77 5.80
N THR A 215 -2.47 12.84 6.94
CA THR A 215 -1.29 13.71 7.08
C THR A 215 -0.08 13.00 6.49
N LEU A 216 0.49 13.53 5.40
CA LEU A 216 1.75 13.03 4.84
C LEU A 216 2.89 13.50 5.72
N VAL A 217 3.75 12.56 6.16
CA VAL A 217 4.86 12.85 7.07
C VAL A 217 6.11 12.08 6.66
N GLU A 218 7.28 12.67 6.96
CA GLU A 218 8.57 11.98 6.99
C GLU A 218 8.94 11.60 8.43
N GLY A 219 9.94 10.73 8.62
CA GLY A 219 10.36 10.32 9.97
C GLY A 219 10.80 11.49 10.85
N SER A 220 11.38 12.53 10.24
CA SER A 220 11.80 13.77 10.93
C SER A 220 10.64 14.58 11.51
N ASP A 221 9.42 14.44 10.97
CA ASP A 221 8.22 15.14 11.46
C ASP A 221 7.62 14.48 12.71
N LEU A 222 8.07 13.27 13.00
CA LEU A 222 7.53 12.45 14.08
C LEU A 222 8.49 12.38 15.27
N THR A 223 7.95 12.07 16.44
CA THR A 223 8.72 11.77 17.65
C THR A 223 7.96 10.83 18.58
N VAL A 224 8.69 10.03 19.32
CA VAL A 224 8.13 9.16 20.37
C VAL A 224 8.37 9.80 21.74
N ARG A 225 7.31 9.87 22.54
CA ARG A 225 7.37 10.27 23.96
C ARG A 225 6.41 9.39 24.77
N ASP A 226 6.88 8.91 25.89
CA ASP A 226 6.08 8.08 26.82
C ASP A 226 5.35 6.93 26.10
N GLN A 227 6.08 6.24 25.20
CA GLN A 227 5.57 5.13 24.37
C GLN A 227 4.36 5.51 23.48
N ARG A 228 4.27 6.77 23.07
CA ARG A 228 3.26 7.27 22.14
C ARG A 228 3.92 8.04 20.99
N LEU A 229 3.29 7.97 19.82
CA LEU A 229 3.76 8.66 18.63
C LEU A 229 3.11 10.04 18.52
N TYR A 230 3.93 11.05 18.20
CA TYR A 230 3.49 12.43 18.03
C TYR A 230 4.00 13.02 16.74
N LEU A 231 3.16 13.82 16.10
CA LEU A 231 3.51 14.73 15.02
C LEU A 231 4.03 16.05 15.65
N LYS A 232 5.17 16.53 15.18
CA LYS A 232 5.71 17.84 15.54
C LYS A 232 5.00 18.92 14.72
N THR A 233 4.35 19.86 15.40
CA THR A 233 3.69 21.00 14.78
C THR A 233 4.18 22.32 15.38
N LEU A 234 3.87 23.44 14.74
CA LEU A 234 4.21 24.76 15.28
C LEU A 234 3.53 25.04 16.62
N SER A 235 2.40 24.42 16.89
CA SER A 235 1.65 24.55 18.14
C SER A 235 2.07 23.53 19.22
N GLY A 236 3.00 22.62 18.92
CA GLY A 236 3.47 21.58 19.82
C GLY A 236 3.36 20.18 19.27
N LEU A 237 3.30 19.19 20.15
CA LEU A 237 3.19 17.79 19.80
C LEU A 237 1.73 17.36 19.73
N GLU A 238 1.34 16.78 18.61
CA GLU A 238 -0.01 16.26 18.38
C GLU A 238 0.02 14.73 18.26
N PRO A 239 -0.85 13.99 18.97
CA PRO A 239 -0.80 12.53 18.96
C PRO A 239 -1.14 11.97 17.58
N VAL A 240 -0.45 10.88 17.20
CA VAL A 240 -0.73 10.04 16.02
C VAL A 240 -1.18 8.67 16.51
N HIS A 241 -2.33 8.20 16.07
CA HIS A 241 -2.99 7.01 16.58
C HIS A 241 -2.94 5.81 15.61
N ALA A 242 -2.61 6.07 14.34
CA ALA A 242 -2.32 5.04 13.35
C ALA A 242 -1.34 5.57 12.31
N LEU A 243 -0.49 4.69 11.79
CA LEU A 243 0.55 5.03 10.83
C LEU A 243 0.50 4.07 9.64
N ILE A 244 0.23 4.61 8.46
CA ILE A 244 0.39 3.86 7.20
C ILE A 244 1.82 4.08 6.73
N LYS A 245 2.67 3.05 6.84
CA LYS A 245 4.07 3.16 6.42
C LYS A 245 4.24 2.87 4.93
N ARG A 246 5.15 3.63 4.30
CA ARG A 246 5.56 3.43 2.91
C ARG A 246 7.07 3.20 2.79
N LEU A 247 7.71 2.79 3.85
CA LEU A 247 9.11 2.33 3.89
C LEU A 247 9.18 0.86 4.30
N ASP A 248 10.31 0.23 3.97
CA ASP A 248 10.59 -1.14 4.40
C ASP A 248 10.80 -1.20 5.91
N ASP A 249 10.45 -2.34 6.50
CA ASP A 249 10.41 -2.51 7.95
C ASP A 249 11.74 -2.22 8.61
N GLU A 250 12.85 -2.62 8.01
CA GLU A 250 14.20 -2.41 8.56
C GLU A 250 14.56 -0.93 8.79
N TRP A 251 13.92 -0.01 8.06
CA TRP A 251 14.18 1.42 8.15
C TRP A 251 13.31 2.16 9.17
N LEU A 252 12.33 1.45 9.80
CA LEU A 252 11.31 2.09 10.64
C LEU A 252 11.83 2.64 11.96
N ASP A 253 12.78 1.95 12.60
CA ASP A 253 13.28 2.34 13.92
C ASP A 253 14.80 2.19 14.00
N PRO A 254 15.56 3.30 14.00
CA PRO A 254 17.02 3.24 14.08
C PRO A 254 17.55 2.73 15.42
N LEU A 255 16.74 2.67 16.48
CA LEU A 255 17.21 2.16 17.79
C LEU A 255 17.18 0.63 17.88
N GLU A 256 16.26 -0.02 17.17
CA GLU A 256 16.06 -1.46 17.30
C GLU A 256 16.26 -2.23 16.00
N LEU A 257 16.29 -1.54 14.85
CA LEU A 257 16.43 -2.14 13.54
C LEU A 257 17.73 -1.65 12.87
N ARG A 258 17.62 -0.88 11.81
CA ARG A 258 18.77 -0.40 11.05
C ARG A 258 19.28 0.93 11.62
N SER A 259 20.42 0.91 12.30
CA SER A 259 20.96 2.03 13.09
C SER A 259 21.37 3.26 12.26
N ASP A 260 21.64 3.09 10.95
CA ASP A 260 21.96 4.17 10.03
C ASP A 260 20.70 4.77 9.34
N SER A 261 19.51 4.28 9.70
CA SER A 261 18.26 4.81 9.13
C SER A 261 18.02 6.26 9.55
N ARG A 262 17.77 7.12 8.54
CA ARG A 262 17.28 8.49 8.71
C ARG A 262 15.82 8.66 8.27
N LEU A 263 15.19 7.56 7.85
CA LEU A 263 13.84 7.56 7.29
C LEU A 263 12.77 7.23 8.33
N GLY A 264 13.15 6.51 9.37
CA GLY A 264 12.28 6.01 10.41
C GLY A 264 12.15 6.95 11.61
N VAL A 265 11.51 6.44 12.66
CA VAL A 265 11.24 7.18 13.89
C VAL A 265 11.89 6.44 15.07
N PRO A 266 12.85 7.04 15.78
CA PRO A 266 13.49 6.42 16.94
C PRO A 266 12.45 6.06 18.03
N GLY A 267 12.42 4.78 18.44
CA GLY A 267 11.52 4.26 19.47
C GLY A 267 10.13 3.85 18.96
N LEU A 268 9.92 3.78 17.64
CA LEU A 268 8.62 3.40 17.05
C LEU A 268 8.19 1.98 17.47
N LEU A 269 9.12 1.03 17.55
CA LEU A 269 8.79 -0.34 17.99
C LEU A 269 8.34 -0.39 19.46
N GLN A 270 8.77 0.53 20.31
CA GLN A 270 8.28 0.64 21.69
C GLN A 270 6.80 1.04 21.72
N VAL A 271 6.40 1.95 20.82
CA VAL A 271 5.00 2.38 20.69
C VAL A 271 4.11 1.21 20.27
N LEU A 272 4.57 0.42 19.28
CA LEU A 272 3.85 -0.77 18.80
C LEU A 272 3.72 -1.84 19.90
N ARG A 273 4.80 -2.13 20.64
CA ARG A 273 4.77 -3.09 21.76
C ARG A 273 3.86 -2.65 22.90
N ALA A 274 3.72 -1.35 23.10
CA ALA A 274 2.82 -0.78 24.10
C ALA A 274 1.34 -0.78 23.67
N GLY A 275 1.03 -1.13 22.42
CA GLY A 275 -0.32 -1.10 21.87
C GLY A 275 -0.90 0.30 21.68
N ASN A 276 -0.03 1.30 21.52
CA ASN A 276 -0.41 2.72 21.38
C ASN A 276 -0.43 3.22 19.93
N LEU A 277 -0.23 2.31 18.96
CA LEU A 277 -0.28 2.63 17.53
C LEU A 277 -0.88 1.48 16.75
#